data_3a5b38a9c9eed2f88fe616ec0c99e12b
#
_entry.id   3a5b38a9c9eed2f88fe616ec0c99e12b
#
_cell.length_a   1.000
_cell.length_b   1.000
_cell.length_c   1.000
_cell.angle_alpha   90.00
_cell.angle_beta   90.00
_cell.angle_gamma   90.00
#
_symmetry.space_group_name_H-M   'P 1'
#
loop_
_entity.id
_entity.type
_entity.pdbx_description
1 polymer ?
#
loop_
_entity_poly.entity_id
_entity_poly.type
_entity_poly.pdbx_seq_one_letter_code
_entity_poly.pdbx_strand_id
1 'polypeptide(L)'
;MIDVNDASDASDSTQPEAAPARKRVQPKSGRRRSRELALQGVYEWLVSGPDAAAIDAHIREQDGFEKCDLAHYEALLHGCIRDAAETDALLARFVDRKTSLLSPVEHGVLMIGVHELKHCIEIPYRVAINEAVELAKSFGGTDGHKYVNGVLDKTASVLRPIEVEARRAARG
;
A
#
# COMPACT_ATOMS: atom_id res chain seq x y z
N MET A 1 -81.45 -16.23 -21.94
CA MET A 1 -81.56 -14.81 -21.68
C MET A 1 -80.61 -14.47 -20.55
N ILE A 2 -79.52 -13.89 -20.87
CA ILE A 2 -78.86 -12.77 -20.18
C ILE A 2 -78.43 -13.12 -18.74
N ASP A 3 -77.32 -12.80 -18.26
CA ASP A 3 -76.13 -12.02 -18.52
C ASP A 3 -75.22 -12.10 -17.31
N VAL A 4 -73.98 -11.99 -17.60
CA VAL A 4 -73.00 -11.04 -17.18
C VAL A 4 -72.39 -11.31 -15.81
N ASN A 5 -71.21 -11.83 -15.85
CA ASN A 5 -69.98 -11.05 -15.69
C ASN A 5 -69.82 -10.41 -14.33
N ASP A 6 -68.93 -10.86 -13.51
CA ASP A 6 -67.91 -9.94 -13.06
C ASP A 6 -66.65 -10.70 -12.61
N ALA A 7 -65.59 -10.42 -13.31
CA ALA A 7 -64.25 -10.79 -13.00
C ALA A 7 -63.66 -9.73 -12.07
N SER A 8 -63.29 -10.10 -10.88
CA SER A 8 -62.41 -9.25 -10.05
C SER A 8 -61.02 -9.89 -10.06
N ASP A 9 -60.24 -9.34 -10.88
CA ASP A 9 -58.80 -9.45 -10.96
C ASP A 9 -58.20 -8.91 -9.67
N ALA A 10 -57.62 -9.76 -8.87
CA ALA A 10 -56.75 -9.39 -7.77
C ALA A 10 -55.31 -9.67 -8.19
N SER A 11 -54.73 -8.72 -8.87
CA SER A 11 -53.28 -8.71 -9.18
C SER A 11 -52.50 -8.55 -7.88
N ASP A 12 -52.02 -9.67 -7.37
CA ASP A 12 -50.99 -9.75 -6.35
C ASP A 12 -49.65 -9.38 -6.99
N SER A 13 -49.31 -8.10 -6.88
CA SER A 13 -47.98 -7.58 -7.29
C SER A 13 -47.01 -7.73 -6.14
N THR A 14 -46.53 -8.94 -5.92
CA THR A 14 -45.38 -9.19 -5.06
C THR A 14 -44.14 -8.71 -5.82
N GLN A 15 -43.69 -7.49 -5.50
CA GLN A 15 -42.39 -7.01 -5.93
C GLN A 15 -41.31 -7.84 -5.26
N PRO A 16 -40.31 -8.35 -6.01
CA PRO A 16 -39.17 -9.00 -5.39
C PRO A 16 -38.36 -7.98 -4.63
N GLU A 17 -38.24 -8.17 -3.33
CA GLU A 17 -37.38 -7.41 -2.43
C GLU A 17 -35.95 -7.45 -2.97
N ALA A 18 -35.42 -6.28 -3.33
CA ALA A 18 -34.08 -6.14 -3.88
C ALA A 18 -33.05 -6.61 -2.83
N ALA A 19 -32.35 -7.69 -3.11
CA ALA A 19 -31.26 -8.15 -2.30
C ALA A 19 -30.25 -7.03 -2.06
N PRO A 20 -29.69 -6.90 -0.83
CA PRO A 20 -28.74 -5.82 -0.52
C PRO A 20 -27.55 -5.90 -1.47
N ALA A 21 -27.25 -4.78 -2.13
CA ALA A 21 -26.15 -4.68 -3.05
C ALA A 21 -24.85 -5.06 -2.34
N ARG A 22 -24.27 -6.20 -2.70
CA ARG A 22 -22.93 -6.59 -2.25
C ARG A 22 -21.98 -5.49 -2.66
N LYS A 23 -21.34 -4.82 -1.69
CA LYS A 23 -20.27 -3.87 -1.95
C LYS A 23 -19.25 -4.55 -2.84
N ARG A 24 -19.14 -4.13 -4.09
CA ARG A 24 -18.09 -4.59 -4.99
C ARG A 24 -16.77 -4.20 -4.35
N VAL A 25 -16.00 -5.20 -3.90
CA VAL A 25 -14.61 -4.98 -3.49
C VAL A 25 -13.89 -4.50 -4.74
N GLN A 26 -13.45 -3.23 -4.71
CA GLN A 26 -12.66 -2.67 -5.80
C GLN A 26 -11.38 -3.49 -5.94
N PRO A 27 -11.02 -3.93 -7.14
CA PRO A 27 -9.76 -4.63 -7.33
C PRO A 27 -8.60 -3.72 -6.90
N LYS A 28 -7.61 -4.26 -6.19
CA LYS A 28 -6.41 -3.52 -5.82
C LYS A 28 -5.74 -2.96 -7.06
N SER A 29 -5.30 -1.70 -7.01
CA SER A 29 -4.53 -1.13 -8.12
C SER A 29 -3.25 -1.92 -8.36
N GLY A 30 -2.76 -1.92 -9.58
CA GLY A 30 -1.50 -2.60 -9.93
C GLY A 30 -0.33 -2.12 -9.07
N ARG A 31 -0.25 -0.82 -8.76
CA ARG A 31 0.79 -0.25 -7.88
C ARG A 31 0.67 -0.70 -6.44
N ARG A 32 -0.54 -0.83 -5.92
CA ARG A 32 -0.74 -1.37 -4.56
C ARG A 32 -0.27 -2.82 -4.49
N ARG A 33 -0.58 -3.61 -5.49
CA ARG A 33 -0.07 -4.99 -5.60
C ARG A 33 1.45 -5.02 -5.70
N SER A 34 2.04 -4.12 -6.47
CA SER A 34 3.50 -3.98 -6.58
C SER A 34 4.16 -3.71 -5.24
N ARG A 35 3.59 -2.83 -4.41
CA ARG A 35 4.08 -2.54 -3.07
C ARG A 35 4.00 -3.75 -2.14
N GLU A 36 2.90 -4.50 -2.19
CA GLU A 36 2.74 -5.71 -1.38
C GLU A 36 3.78 -6.78 -1.74
N LEU A 37 3.99 -7.02 -3.03
CA LEU A 37 4.97 -7.98 -3.52
C LEU A 37 6.42 -7.54 -3.22
N ALA A 38 6.71 -6.26 -3.43
CA ALA A 38 8.01 -5.69 -3.09
C ALA A 38 8.29 -5.80 -1.58
N LEU A 39 7.29 -5.57 -0.74
CA LEU A 39 7.43 -5.74 0.70
C LEU A 39 7.78 -7.19 1.08
N GLN A 40 7.15 -8.17 0.46
CA GLN A 40 7.50 -9.58 0.68
C GLN A 40 8.96 -9.85 0.34
N GLY A 41 9.43 -9.34 -0.79
CA GLY A 41 10.82 -9.49 -1.21
C GLY A 41 11.82 -8.77 -0.30
N VAL A 42 11.53 -7.55 0.08
CA VAL A 42 12.37 -6.77 1.01
C VAL A 42 12.40 -7.42 2.40
N TYR A 43 11.27 -7.92 2.88
CA TYR A 43 11.20 -8.68 4.12
C TYR A 43 12.11 -9.92 4.07
N GLU A 44 12.02 -10.71 3.01
CA GLU A 44 12.84 -11.89 2.81
C GLU A 44 14.33 -11.54 2.81
N TRP A 45 14.70 -10.44 2.15
CA TRP A 45 16.06 -9.94 2.15
C TRP A 45 16.54 -9.50 3.54
N LEU A 46 15.70 -8.79 4.29
CA LEU A 46 16.04 -8.33 5.66
C LEU A 46 16.24 -9.49 6.63
N VAL A 47 15.43 -10.55 6.50
CA VAL A 47 15.45 -11.69 7.42
C VAL A 47 16.55 -12.70 7.10
N SER A 48 16.77 -13.01 5.83
CA SER A 48 17.66 -14.09 5.40
C SER A 48 18.85 -13.65 4.58
N GLY A 49 18.88 -12.40 4.08
CA GLY A 49 19.98 -11.83 3.31
C GLY A 49 20.31 -12.53 1.98
N PRO A 50 19.35 -13.19 1.28
CA PRO A 50 19.65 -13.87 0.04
C PRO A 50 19.94 -12.89 -1.09
N ASP A 51 20.43 -13.42 -2.22
CA ASP A 51 20.62 -12.65 -3.44
C ASP A 51 19.31 -12.06 -3.96
N ALA A 52 19.33 -10.79 -4.36
CA ALA A 52 18.17 -10.08 -4.89
C ALA A 52 17.54 -10.79 -6.10
N ALA A 53 18.34 -11.40 -6.96
CA ALA A 53 17.84 -12.14 -8.12
C ALA A 53 17.05 -13.41 -7.70
N ALA A 54 17.51 -14.11 -6.68
CA ALA A 54 16.80 -15.27 -6.14
C ALA A 54 15.48 -14.89 -5.50
N ILE A 55 15.46 -13.77 -4.77
CA ILE A 55 14.22 -13.21 -4.19
C ILE A 55 13.23 -12.84 -5.30
N ASP A 56 13.69 -12.10 -6.30
CA ASP A 56 12.85 -11.69 -7.43
C ASP A 56 12.23 -12.90 -8.15
N ALA A 57 13.03 -13.94 -8.42
CA ALA A 57 12.54 -15.17 -9.02
C ALA A 57 11.43 -15.82 -8.17
N HIS A 58 11.62 -15.90 -6.86
CA HIS A 58 10.61 -16.45 -5.94
C HIS A 58 9.33 -15.61 -5.89
N ILE A 59 9.45 -14.30 -5.83
CA ILE A 59 8.26 -13.41 -5.78
C ILE A 59 7.46 -13.48 -7.08
N ARG A 60 8.11 -13.65 -8.24
CA ARG A 60 7.42 -13.79 -9.53
C ARG A 60 6.55 -15.05 -9.63
N GLU A 61 6.80 -16.06 -8.81
CA GLU A 61 5.99 -17.28 -8.73
C GLU A 61 4.73 -17.12 -7.86
N GLN A 62 4.57 -15.98 -7.17
CA GLN A 62 3.41 -15.75 -6.32
C GLN A 62 2.12 -15.59 -7.14
N ASP A 63 1.03 -16.14 -6.62
CA ASP A 63 -0.29 -15.99 -7.23
C ASP A 63 -0.67 -14.51 -7.36
N GLY A 64 -1.11 -14.13 -8.56
CA GLY A 64 -1.53 -12.78 -8.85
C GLY A 64 -0.37 -11.80 -9.10
N PHE A 65 0.85 -12.29 -9.29
CA PHE A 65 1.99 -11.45 -9.68
C PHE A 65 1.70 -10.67 -10.97
N GLU A 66 1.04 -11.30 -11.95
CA GLU A 66 0.67 -10.69 -13.23
C GLU A 66 -0.27 -9.46 -13.09
N LYS A 67 -0.88 -9.27 -11.94
CA LYS A 67 -1.77 -8.13 -11.66
C LYS A 67 -1.03 -6.90 -11.15
N CYS A 68 0.27 -7.00 -10.89
CA CYS A 68 1.04 -5.85 -10.43
C CYS A 68 1.48 -4.95 -11.58
N ASP A 69 1.80 -3.70 -11.25
CA ASP A 69 2.61 -2.84 -12.13
C ASP A 69 4.05 -3.32 -12.06
N LEU A 70 4.50 -4.02 -13.09
CA LEU A 70 5.81 -4.69 -13.11
C LEU A 70 6.96 -3.70 -12.93
N ALA A 71 6.94 -2.58 -13.65
CA ALA A 71 8.00 -1.58 -13.57
C ALA A 71 8.10 -1.00 -12.15
N HIS A 72 6.97 -0.75 -11.50
CA HIS A 72 6.95 -0.24 -10.14
C HIS A 72 7.44 -1.28 -9.13
N TYR A 73 7.03 -2.54 -9.27
CA TYR A 73 7.54 -3.65 -8.44
C TYR A 73 9.06 -3.79 -8.53
N GLU A 74 9.60 -3.82 -9.75
CA GLU A 74 11.05 -3.95 -9.98
C GLU A 74 11.83 -2.77 -9.39
N ALA A 75 11.33 -1.55 -9.61
CA ALA A 75 11.95 -0.35 -9.04
C ALA A 75 11.98 -0.39 -7.52
N LEU A 76 10.89 -0.79 -6.88
CA LEU A 76 10.79 -0.91 -5.42
C LEU A 76 11.72 -1.98 -4.86
N LEU A 77 11.62 -3.21 -5.36
CA LEU A 77 12.42 -4.32 -4.83
C LEU A 77 13.92 -4.06 -4.97
N HIS A 78 14.37 -3.83 -6.20
CA HIS A 78 15.78 -3.65 -6.47
C HIS A 78 16.33 -2.32 -5.93
N GLY A 79 15.53 -1.26 -5.98
CA GLY A 79 15.90 0.04 -5.43
C GLY A 79 16.06 0.01 -3.91
N CYS A 80 15.14 -0.60 -3.19
CA CYS A 80 15.23 -0.75 -1.73
C CYS A 80 16.47 -1.53 -1.31
N ILE A 81 16.76 -2.65 -1.98
CA ILE A 81 17.93 -3.47 -1.66
C ILE A 81 19.23 -2.73 -2.00
N ARG A 82 19.30 -2.11 -3.18
CA ARG A 82 20.48 -1.36 -3.63
C ARG A 82 20.81 -0.20 -2.69
N ASP A 83 19.79 0.54 -2.28
CA ASP A 83 19.96 1.78 -1.52
C ASP A 83 19.82 1.56 0.00
N ALA A 84 19.80 0.33 0.47
CA ALA A 84 19.50 -0.02 1.86
C ALA A 84 20.37 0.73 2.88
N ALA A 85 21.68 0.78 2.66
CA ALA A 85 22.60 1.47 3.57
C ALA A 85 22.33 2.99 3.63
N GLU A 86 22.10 3.62 2.49
CA GLU A 86 21.77 5.05 2.41
C GLU A 86 20.43 5.35 3.06
N THR A 87 19.44 4.49 2.80
CA THR A 87 18.11 4.59 3.40
C THR A 87 18.18 4.45 4.92
N ASP A 88 18.91 3.49 5.43
CA ASP A 88 19.10 3.29 6.87
C ASP A 88 19.81 4.48 7.53
N ALA A 89 20.81 5.05 6.88
CA ALA A 89 21.49 6.26 7.36
C ALA A 89 20.52 7.45 7.47
N LEU A 90 19.62 7.61 6.50
CA LEU A 90 18.58 8.63 6.55
C LEU A 90 17.55 8.35 7.65
N LEU A 91 17.04 7.14 7.73
CA LEU A 91 16.05 6.73 8.74
C LEU A 91 16.59 6.84 10.16
N ALA A 92 17.88 6.59 10.37
CA ALA A 92 18.53 6.70 11.70
C ALA A 92 18.35 8.09 12.34
N ARG A 93 18.13 9.12 11.54
CA ARG A 93 17.88 10.49 12.03
C ARG A 93 16.49 10.66 12.66
N PHE A 94 15.55 9.77 12.35
CA PHE A 94 14.13 9.95 12.69
C PHE A 94 13.52 8.78 13.48
N VAL A 95 14.17 7.62 13.49
CA VAL A 95 13.74 6.48 14.31
C VAL A 95 14.24 6.61 15.75
N ASP A 96 13.53 6.03 16.68
CA ASP A 96 13.83 6.08 18.12
C ASP A 96 14.79 4.96 18.57
N ARG A 97 15.25 4.13 17.64
CA ARG A 97 16.14 2.98 17.89
C ARG A 97 17.02 2.74 16.66
N LYS A 98 18.00 1.85 16.79
CA LYS A 98 18.79 1.41 15.63
C LYS A 98 17.89 0.75 14.59
N THR A 99 18.13 1.00 13.29
CA THR A 99 17.35 0.37 12.22
C THR A 99 17.38 -1.15 12.27
N SER A 100 18.50 -1.73 12.72
CA SER A 100 18.63 -3.17 12.95
C SER A 100 17.69 -3.74 14.01
N LEU A 101 17.11 -2.90 14.85
CA LEU A 101 16.16 -3.28 15.90
C LEU A 101 14.70 -3.06 15.50
N LEU A 102 14.44 -2.53 14.32
CA LEU A 102 13.09 -2.43 13.78
C LEU A 102 12.56 -3.82 13.43
N SER A 103 11.25 -4.02 13.57
CA SER A 103 10.65 -5.24 13.02
C SER A 103 10.89 -5.28 11.51
N PRO A 104 11.15 -6.46 10.91
CA PRO A 104 11.41 -6.54 9.47
C PRO A 104 10.28 -5.99 8.61
N VAL A 105 9.02 -6.10 9.05
CA VAL A 105 7.88 -5.52 8.33
C VAL A 105 7.92 -3.99 8.37
N GLU A 106 8.07 -3.39 9.53
CA GLU A 106 8.15 -1.93 9.67
C GLU A 106 9.36 -1.38 8.92
N HIS A 107 10.51 -2.04 9.03
CA HIS A 107 11.74 -1.67 8.31
C HIS A 107 11.50 -1.71 6.79
N GLY A 108 10.94 -2.79 6.28
CA GLY A 108 10.63 -2.93 4.85
C GLY A 108 9.62 -1.88 4.36
N VAL A 109 8.59 -1.59 5.14
CA VAL A 109 7.61 -0.54 4.82
C VAL A 109 8.27 0.83 4.77
N LEU A 110 9.13 1.14 5.74
CA LEU A 110 9.88 2.41 5.75
C LEU A 110 10.83 2.52 4.56
N MET A 111 11.51 1.43 4.17
CA MET A 111 12.35 1.42 2.98
C MET A 111 11.56 1.71 1.70
N ILE A 112 10.39 1.11 1.55
CA ILE A 112 9.50 1.37 0.40
C ILE A 112 9.03 2.82 0.40
N GLY A 113 8.59 3.33 1.54
CA GLY A 113 8.15 4.73 1.68
C GLY A 113 9.26 5.73 1.32
N VAL A 114 10.47 5.51 1.81
CA VAL A 114 11.64 6.35 1.47
C VAL A 114 11.96 6.28 -0.01
N HIS A 115 11.93 5.09 -0.60
CA HIS A 115 12.17 4.92 -2.04
C HIS A 115 11.17 5.73 -2.87
N GLU A 116 9.88 5.64 -2.57
CA GLU A 116 8.86 6.40 -3.29
C GLU A 116 9.00 7.90 -3.07
N LEU A 117 9.27 8.35 -1.85
CA LEU A 117 9.52 9.77 -1.58
C LEU A 117 10.72 10.32 -2.34
N LYS A 118 11.78 9.52 -2.49
CA LYS A 118 13.03 9.93 -3.10
C LYS A 118 13.02 9.85 -4.63
N HIS A 119 12.44 8.79 -5.19
CA HIS A 119 12.58 8.44 -6.60
C HIS A 119 11.28 8.54 -7.41
N CYS A 120 10.12 8.50 -6.77
CA CYS A 120 8.83 8.54 -7.45
C CYS A 120 8.15 9.88 -7.24
N ILE A 121 8.75 10.95 -7.74
CA ILE A 121 8.27 12.33 -7.52
C ILE A 121 6.91 12.61 -8.14
N GLU A 122 6.47 11.81 -9.12
CA GLU A 122 5.12 11.85 -9.68
C GLU A 122 4.05 11.42 -8.69
N ILE A 123 4.42 10.66 -7.64
CA ILE A 123 3.52 10.30 -6.55
C ILE A 123 3.57 11.43 -5.51
N PRO A 124 2.46 12.10 -5.22
CA PRO A 124 2.42 13.11 -4.15
C PRO A 124 2.89 12.51 -2.82
N TYR A 125 3.65 13.28 -2.03
CA TYR A 125 4.27 12.73 -0.82
C TYR A 125 3.24 12.15 0.18
N ARG A 126 2.05 12.75 0.28
CA ARG A 126 0.99 12.21 1.15
C ARG A 126 0.45 10.88 0.67
N VAL A 127 0.39 10.67 -0.63
CA VAL A 127 -0.01 9.38 -1.23
C VAL A 127 1.04 8.32 -0.91
N ALA A 128 2.32 8.64 -1.09
CA ALA A 128 3.42 7.72 -0.75
C ALA A 128 3.37 7.31 0.73
N ILE A 129 3.18 8.25 1.64
CA ILE A 129 3.06 7.98 3.09
C ILE A 129 1.81 7.15 3.38
N ASN A 130 0.65 7.51 2.82
CA ASN A 130 -0.60 6.80 3.06
C ASN A 130 -0.54 5.34 2.56
N GLU A 131 0.08 5.09 1.43
CA GLU A 131 0.28 3.73 0.92
C GLU A 131 1.22 2.91 1.80
N ALA A 132 2.28 3.51 2.33
CA ALA A 132 3.15 2.86 3.31
C ALA A 132 2.39 2.55 4.61
N VAL A 133 1.56 3.45 5.08
CA VAL A 133 0.67 3.24 6.26
C VAL A 133 -0.28 2.08 6.01
N GLU A 134 -0.88 1.99 4.83
CA GLU A 134 -1.76 0.86 4.47
C GLU A 134 -1.02 -0.48 4.45
N LEU A 135 0.22 -0.51 3.95
CA LEU A 135 1.07 -1.72 4.05
C LEU A 135 1.31 -2.11 5.52
N ALA A 136 1.64 -1.14 6.36
CA ALA A 136 1.87 -1.39 7.78
C ALA A 136 0.62 -1.91 8.49
N LYS A 137 -0.56 -1.42 8.14
CA LYS A 137 -1.85 -1.92 8.65
C LYS A 137 -2.12 -3.37 8.22
N SER A 138 -1.78 -3.71 6.98
CA SER A 138 -2.06 -5.03 6.42
C SER A 138 -1.10 -6.11 6.91
N PHE A 139 0.16 -5.77 7.14
CA PHE A 139 1.23 -6.74 7.40
C PHE A 139 1.96 -6.54 8.73
N GLY A 140 1.81 -5.38 9.35
CA GLY A 140 2.49 -5.05 10.61
C GLY A 140 1.67 -5.33 11.86
N GLY A 141 2.24 -5.01 13.01
CA GLY A 141 1.58 -5.08 14.31
C GLY A 141 0.56 -3.96 14.51
N THR A 142 -0.16 -4.02 15.64
CA THR A 142 -1.34 -3.18 15.93
C THR A 142 -1.10 -1.68 15.78
N ASP A 143 0.05 -1.16 16.22
CA ASP A 143 0.36 0.27 16.20
C ASP A 143 1.51 0.64 15.25
N GLY A 144 2.03 -0.33 14.49
CA GLY A 144 3.15 -0.10 13.57
C GLY A 144 2.87 0.96 12.52
N HIS A 145 1.64 1.06 12.05
CA HIS A 145 1.24 2.08 11.07
C HIS A 145 1.36 3.52 11.60
N LYS A 146 1.12 3.75 12.89
CA LYS A 146 1.29 5.08 13.50
C LYS A 146 2.76 5.47 13.56
N TYR A 147 3.61 4.52 13.91
CA TYR A 147 5.05 4.70 13.93
C TYR A 147 5.60 5.01 12.54
N VAL A 148 5.22 4.22 11.54
CA VAL A 148 5.57 4.43 10.13
C VAL A 148 5.14 5.82 9.65
N ASN A 149 3.90 6.22 9.93
CA ASN A 149 3.41 7.54 9.55
C ASN A 149 4.27 8.67 10.15
N GLY A 150 4.60 8.57 11.44
CA GLY A 150 5.40 9.59 12.14
C GLY A 150 6.82 9.70 11.58
N VAL A 151 7.47 8.57 11.32
CA VAL A 151 8.83 8.54 10.74
C VAL A 151 8.84 9.10 9.32
N LEU A 152 7.89 8.67 8.49
CA LEU A 152 7.82 9.13 7.09
C LEU A 152 7.44 10.60 6.95
N ASP A 153 6.59 11.12 7.83
CA ASP A 153 6.30 12.56 7.86
C ASP A 153 7.57 13.41 8.07
N LYS A 154 8.41 13.00 9.00
CA LYS A 154 9.70 13.67 9.26
C LYS A 154 10.67 13.50 8.08
N THR A 155 10.74 12.31 7.53
CA THR A 155 11.58 12.00 6.37
C THR A 155 11.16 12.80 5.14
N ALA A 156 9.86 12.95 4.91
CA ALA A 156 9.33 13.75 3.82
C ALA A 156 9.73 15.22 3.90
N SER A 157 9.87 15.77 5.10
CA SER A 157 10.35 17.16 5.30
C SER A 157 11.76 17.38 4.75
N VAL A 158 12.57 16.32 4.69
CA VAL A 158 13.91 16.35 4.10
C VAL A 158 13.91 16.04 2.61
N LEU A 159 13.12 15.04 2.18
CA LEU A 159 13.10 14.57 0.79
C LEU A 159 12.17 15.37 -0.14
N ARG A 160 11.12 15.96 0.40
CA ARG A 160 10.08 16.70 -0.32
C ARG A 160 9.76 18.05 0.37
N PRO A 161 10.76 18.88 0.69
CA PRO A 161 10.55 20.08 1.51
C PRO A 161 9.55 21.04 0.86
N ILE A 162 9.58 21.22 -0.44
CA ILE A 162 8.69 22.15 -1.16
C ILE A 162 7.22 21.70 -1.05
N GLU A 163 6.93 20.43 -1.28
CA GLU A 163 5.57 19.88 -1.15
C GLU A 163 5.06 19.98 0.29
N VAL A 164 5.91 19.64 1.26
CA VAL A 164 5.55 19.67 2.68
C VAL A 164 5.22 21.10 3.13
N GLU A 165 6.03 22.08 2.75
CA GLU A 165 5.79 23.48 3.07
C GLU A 165 4.55 24.04 2.39
N ALA A 166 4.34 23.71 1.12
CA ALA A 166 3.15 24.12 0.39
C ALA A 166 1.86 23.61 1.07
N ARG A 167 1.89 22.37 1.57
CA ARG A 167 0.76 21.80 2.29
C ARG A 167 0.54 22.46 3.66
N ARG A 168 1.61 22.80 4.37
CA ARG A 168 1.51 23.54 5.65
C ARG A 168 0.90 24.91 5.43
N ALA A 169 1.36 25.63 4.41
CA ALA A 169 0.84 26.94 4.06
C ALA A 169 -0.65 26.91 3.68
N ALA A 170 -1.11 25.86 2.98
CA ALA A 170 -2.51 25.70 2.60
C ALA A 170 -3.44 25.41 3.79
N ARG A 171 -2.93 25.03 4.95
CA ARG A 171 -3.68 24.73 6.18
C ARG A 171 -3.71 25.90 7.18
N GLY A 172 -2.90 26.89 6.95
CA GLY A 172 -2.83 28.12 7.78
C GLY A 172 -3.81 29.21 7.29
#